data_3d193aefda917999955b0f618fd78f86
#
_entry.id   3d193aefda917999955b0f618fd78f86
#
_cell.length_a   1.000
_cell.length_b   1.000
_cell.length_c   1.000
_cell.angle_alpha   90.00
_cell.angle_beta   90.00
_cell.angle_gamma   90.00
#
_symmetry.space_group_name_H-M   'P 1'
#
loop_
_entity.id
_entity.type
_entity.pdbx_description
1 polymer ?
#
loop_
_entity_poly.entity_id
_entity_poly.type
_entity_poly.pdbx_seq_one_letter_code
_entity_poly.pdbx_strand_id
1 'polypeptide(L)'
;ELARRIIHCEVLDEPLQWDRLCGLTEEEQRRRSHFPQDYYGQPHFMPSVADGAAIARLNRARCAAREAELAAVTAFRDREGNPTRVDILRAMNRMSSMLYLLMIGKRADAVRGKER
;
A
#
# COMPACT_ATOMS: atom_id res chain seq x y z
N GLU A 1 2.63 3.59 12.03
CA GLU A 1 2.23 2.63 13.08
C GLU A 1 2.36 1.19 12.62
N LEU A 2 1.75 0.82 11.48
CA LEU A 2 1.82 -0.56 10.99
C LEU A 2 3.27 -1.00 10.69
N ALA A 3 4.08 -0.14 10.08
CA ALA A 3 5.48 -0.45 9.80
C ALA A 3 6.27 -0.75 11.10
N ARG A 4 6.01 0.01 12.17
CA ARG A 4 6.64 -0.23 13.47
C ARG A 4 6.21 -1.57 14.06
N ARG A 5 4.93 -1.93 13.92
CA ARG A 5 4.41 -3.21 14.38
C ARG A 5 5.01 -4.39 13.61
N ILE A 6 5.22 -4.23 12.31
CA ILE A 6 5.88 -5.24 11.47
C ILE A 6 7.28 -5.51 12.01
N ILE A 7 8.07 -4.47 12.26
CA ILE A 7 9.44 -4.59 12.80
C ILE A 7 9.40 -5.28 14.17
N HIS A 8 8.51 -4.85 15.04
CA HIS A 8 8.37 -5.42 16.38
C HIS A 8 8.05 -6.93 16.33
N CYS A 9 7.08 -7.31 15.53
CA CYS A 9 6.65 -8.72 15.40
C CYS A 9 7.73 -9.58 14.75
N GLU A 10 8.50 -9.02 13.79
CA GLU A 10 9.59 -9.74 13.15
C GLU A 10 10.74 -10.00 14.15
N VAL A 11 11.17 -8.96 14.88
CA VAL A 11 12.26 -9.06 15.83
C VAL A 11 11.93 -10.02 16.98
N LEU A 12 10.72 -9.99 17.50
CA LEU A 12 10.29 -10.82 18.62
C LEU A 12 9.65 -12.15 18.21
N ASP A 13 9.59 -12.43 16.91
CA ASP A 13 8.96 -13.62 16.33
C ASP A 13 7.53 -13.82 16.83
N GLU A 14 6.77 -12.74 16.84
CA GLU A 14 5.38 -12.73 17.25
C GLU A 14 4.45 -12.63 16.03
N PRO A 15 3.22 -13.19 16.09
CA PRO A 15 2.26 -13.01 15.02
C PRO A 15 1.86 -11.54 14.86
N LEU A 16 1.74 -11.10 13.62
CA LEU A 16 1.29 -9.75 13.30
C LEU A 16 -0.22 -9.76 13.09
N GLN A 17 -0.92 -8.91 13.83
CA GLN A 17 -2.36 -8.70 13.67
C GLN A 17 -2.63 -7.22 13.47
N TRP A 18 -3.49 -6.91 12.51
CA TRP A 18 -3.95 -5.55 12.27
C TRP A 18 -5.37 -5.61 11.70
N ASP A 19 -6.12 -4.55 11.94
CA ASP A 19 -7.53 -4.47 11.53
C ASP A 19 -7.73 -3.50 10.37
N ARG A 20 -7.25 -2.27 10.55
CA ARG A 20 -7.45 -1.21 9.55
C ARG A 20 -6.15 -0.48 9.26
N LEU A 21 -6.01 -0.05 8.02
CA LEU A 21 -4.90 0.82 7.59
C LEU A 21 -5.52 2.04 6.91
N CYS A 22 -5.20 3.23 7.42
CA CYS A 22 -5.83 4.49 6.97
C CYS A 22 -7.37 4.41 7.00
N GLY A 23 -7.92 3.77 8.03
CA GLY A 23 -9.34 3.62 8.23
C GLY A 23 -10.02 2.53 7.41
N LEU A 24 -9.29 1.80 6.56
CA LEU A 24 -9.84 0.76 5.69
C LEU A 24 -9.39 -0.63 6.14
N THR A 25 -10.32 -1.58 6.10
CA THR A 25 -10.01 -3.00 6.24
C THR A 25 -9.32 -3.51 4.97
N GLU A 26 -8.72 -4.69 5.05
CA GLU A 26 -8.09 -5.32 3.88
C GLU A 26 -9.07 -5.52 2.74
N GLU A 27 -10.29 -5.96 3.04
CA GLU A 27 -11.33 -6.15 2.03
C GLU A 27 -11.75 -4.84 1.37
N GLU A 28 -11.91 -3.78 2.16
CA GLU A 28 -12.24 -2.45 1.64
C GLU A 28 -11.13 -1.92 0.73
N GLN A 29 -9.86 -2.13 1.09
CA GLN A 29 -8.72 -1.76 0.25
C GLN A 29 -8.74 -2.48 -1.09
N ARG A 30 -8.99 -3.79 -1.07
CA ARG A 30 -9.07 -4.59 -2.30
C ARG A 30 -10.18 -4.09 -3.20
N ARG A 31 -11.35 -3.83 -2.65
CA ARG A 31 -12.51 -3.37 -3.39
C ARG A 31 -12.23 -2.03 -4.06
N ARG A 32 -11.66 -1.09 -3.32
CA ARG A 32 -11.34 0.25 -3.84
C ARG A 32 -10.23 0.21 -4.89
N SER A 33 -9.22 -0.66 -4.72
CA SER A 33 -8.13 -0.77 -5.68
C SER A 33 -8.54 -1.48 -6.97
N HIS A 34 -9.52 -2.39 -6.91
CA HIS A 34 -10.06 -3.05 -8.10
C HIS A 34 -11.04 -2.18 -8.86
N PHE A 35 -11.78 -1.31 -8.17
CA PHE A 35 -12.82 -0.46 -8.74
C PHE A 35 -12.63 1.01 -8.37
N PRO A 36 -11.47 1.63 -8.71
CA PRO A 36 -11.19 2.99 -8.28
C PRO A 36 -12.18 4.02 -8.86
N GLN A 37 -12.73 3.76 -10.03
CA GLN A 37 -13.72 4.63 -10.64
C GLN A 37 -14.98 4.77 -9.76
N ASP A 38 -15.41 3.68 -9.14
CA ASP A 38 -16.62 3.66 -8.31
C ASP A 38 -16.46 4.44 -7.00
N TYR A 39 -15.25 4.42 -6.43
CA TYR A 39 -14.98 5.04 -5.13
C TYR A 39 -14.38 6.45 -5.22
N TYR A 40 -13.57 6.71 -6.25
CA TYR A 40 -12.84 7.96 -6.40
C TYR A 40 -13.21 8.75 -7.65
N GLY A 41 -14.01 8.17 -8.54
CA GLY A 41 -14.34 8.79 -9.82
C GLY A 41 -13.15 8.88 -10.76
N GLN A 42 -12.09 8.11 -10.50
CA GLN A 42 -10.86 8.11 -11.29
C GLN A 42 -10.47 6.69 -11.66
N PRO A 43 -10.04 6.46 -12.91
CA PRO A 43 -9.54 5.15 -13.32
C PRO A 43 -8.12 4.91 -12.76
N HIS A 44 -7.61 3.71 -12.95
CA HIS A 44 -6.20 3.43 -12.72
C HIS A 44 -5.33 4.37 -13.56
N PHE A 45 -4.21 4.81 -13.01
CA PHE A 45 -3.33 5.74 -13.72
C PHE A 45 -1.86 5.49 -13.40
N MET A 46 -1.00 5.95 -14.31
CA MET A 46 0.44 5.99 -14.11
C MET A 46 0.82 7.42 -13.71
N PRO A 47 1.49 7.63 -12.56
CA PRO A 47 1.89 8.97 -12.16
C PRO A 47 2.84 9.62 -13.15
N SER A 48 2.68 10.92 -13.33
CA SER A 48 3.56 11.73 -14.19
C SER A 48 3.88 13.06 -13.51
N VAL A 49 4.81 13.80 -14.08
CA VAL A 49 5.20 15.13 -13.58
C VAL A 49 3.98 16.06 -13.48
N ALA A 50 3.03 15.92 -14.41
CA ALA A 50 1.82 16.75 -14.44
C ALA A 50 0.90 16.53 -13.23
N ASP A 51 1.02 15.40 -12.52
CA ASP A 51 0.20 15.10 -11.34
C ASP A 51 0.64 15.87 -10.09
N GLY A 52 1.83 16.49 -10.10
CA GLY A 52 2.29 17.37 -9.03
C GLY A 52 3.13 16.68 -7.96
N ALA A 53 3.66 17.51 -7.05
CA ALA A 53 4.64 17.08 -6.04
C ALA A 53 4.06 16.09 -5.02
N ALA A 54 2.82 16.27 -4.59
CA ALA A 54 2.20 15.39 -3.59
C ALA A 54 2.07 13.96 -4.11
N ILE A 55 1.61 13.80 -5.35
CA ILE A 55 1.50 12.49 -5.99
C ILE A 55 2.88 11.90 -6.25
N ALA A 56 3.86 12.71 -6.65
CA ALA A 56 5.23 12.25 -6.82
C ALA A 56 5.84 11.68 -5.53
N ARG A 57 5.60 12.34 -4.40
CA ARG A 57 6.06 11.86 -3.09
C ARG A 57 5.38 10.56 -2.69
N LEU A 58 4.07 10.45 -2.90
CA LEU A 58 3.32 9.21 -2.63
C LEU A 58 3.81 8.07 -3.52
N ASN A 59 4.09 8.35 -4.78
CA ASN A 59 4.63 7.34 -5.69
C ASN A 59 6.02 6.87 -5.25
N ARG A 60 6.86 7.78 -4.79
CA ARG A 60 8.18 7.42 -4.24
C ARG A 60 8.05 6.51 -3.02
N ALA A 61 7.14 6.83 -2.11
CA ALA A 61 6.86 6.02 -0.94
C ALA A 61 6.33 4.63 -1.33
N ARG A 62 5.46 4.58 -2.34
CA ARG A 62 4.92 3.34 -2.89
C ARG A 62 6.03 2.46 -3.48
N CYS A 63 6.93 3.05 -4.26
CA CYS A 63 8.06 2.32 -4.84
C CYS A 63 8.98 1.76 -3.73
N ALA A 64 9.26 2.54 -2.70
CA ALA A 64 10.05 2.08 -1.56
C ALA A 64 9.35 0.92 -0.82
N ALA A 65 8.03 1.00 -0.63
CA ALA A 65 7.25 -0.07 -0.02
C ALA A 65 7.28 -1.35 -0.86
N ARG A 66 7.22 -1.22 -2.18
CA ARG A 66 7.32 -2.36 -3.10
C ARG A 66 8.71 -3.01 -3.05
N GLU A 67 9.76 -2.20 -3.02
CA GLU A 67 11.13 -2.72 -2.89
C GLU A 67 11.31 -3.48 -1.58
N ALA A 68 10.80 -2.94 -0.47
CA ALA A 68 10.85 -3.59 0.83
C ALA A 68 10.06 -4.91 0.81
N GLU A 69 8.88 -4.93 0.17
CA GLU A 69 8.08 -6.14 0.03
C GLU A 69 8.82 -7.23 -0.75
N LEU A 70 9.46 -6.87 -1.86
CA LEU A 70 10.23 -7.83 -2.66
C LEU A 70 11.41 -8.38 -1.88
N ALA A 71 12.11 -7.54 -1.12
CA ALA A 71 13.20 -7.98 -0.26
C ALA A 71 12.68 -8.92 0.84
N ALA A 72 11.52 -8.64 1.42
CA ALA A 72 10.90 -9.47 2.44
C ALA A 72 10.47 -10.83 1.87
N VAL A 73 9.92 -10.87 0.66
CA VAL A 73 9.57 -12.13 -0.02
C VAL A 73 10.81 -13.04 -0.14
N THR A 74 11.96 -12.46 -0.44
CA THR A 74 13.21 -13.21 -0.52
C THR A 74 13.72 -13.64 0.86
N ALA A 75 13.64 -12.76 1.86
CA ALA A 75 14.14 -13.01 3.20
C ALA A 75 13.31 -14.02 3.99
N PHE A 76 11.98 -13.97 3.85
CA PHE A 76 11.07 -14.84 4.61
C PHE A 76 10.70 -16.10 3.84
N ARG A 77 11.73 -16.89 3.54
CA ARG A 77 11.58 -18.21 2.89
C ARG A 77 12.25 -19.28 3.73
N ASP A 78 11.67 -20.49 3.72
CA ASP A 78 12.34 -21.65 4.26
C ASP A 78 13.30 -22.25 3.23
N ARG A 79 13.91 -23.40 3.56
CA ARG A 79 14.88 -24.07 2.67
C ARG A 79 14.25 -24.58 1.39
N GLU A 80 12.95 -24.86 1.40
CA GLU A 80 12.20 -25.31 0.22
C GLU A 80 11.64 -24.15 -0.60
N GLY A 81 11.85 -22.90 -0.16
CA GLY A 81 11.39 -21.71 -0.85
C GLY A 81 9.96 -21.28 -0.50
N ASN A 82 9.35 -21.88 0.52
CA ASN A 82 8.01 -21.52 0.97
C ASN A 82 8.03 -20.29 1.88
N PRO A 83 7.02 -19.40 1.78
CA PRO A 83 6.96 -18.23 2.66
C PRO A 83 6.82 -18.61 4.13
N THR A 84 7.57 -17.95 5.01
CA THR A 84 7.55 -18.22 6.45
C THR A 84 6.76 -17.20 7.27
N ARG A 85 6.66 -15.97 6.79
CA ARG A 85 5.95 -14.88 7.49
C ARG A 85 4.91 -14.27 6.56
N VAL A 86 3.90 -15.07 6.20
CA VAL A 86 2.81 -14.64 5.32
C VAL A 86 2.07 -13.44 5.89
N ASP A 87 1.91 -13.37 7.22
CA ASP A 87 1.28 -12.24 7.91
C ASP A 87 1.99 -10.91 7.62
N ILE A 88 3.32 -10.90 7.72
CA ILE A 88 4.13 -9.70 7.43
C ILE A 88 4.09 -9.35 5.94
N LEU A 89 4.26 -10.35 5.07
CA LEU A 89 4.24 -10.14 3.62
C LEU A 89 2.91 -9.55 3.16
N ARG A 90 1.81 -10.06 3.72
CA ARG A 90 0.47 -9.57 3.41
C ARG A 90 0.28 -8.12 3.86
N ALA A 91 0.74 -7.79 5.08
CA ALA A 91 0.66 -6.42 5.58
C ALA A 91 1.47 -5.46 4.71
N MET A 92 2.69 -5.84 4.30
CA MET A 92 3.54 -5.02 3.44
C MET A 92 2.88 -4.79 2.07
N ASN A 93 2.26 -5.81 1.50
CA ASN A 93 1.52 -5.69 0.24
C ASN A 93 0.36 -4.70 0.40
N ARG A 94 -0.37 -4.76 1.52
CA ARG A 94 -1.46 -3.84 1.77
C ARG A 94 -0.99 -2.41 1.98
N MET A 95 0.20 -2.21 2.54
CA MET A 95 0.79 -0.87 2.67
C MET A 95 1.05 -0.23 1.31
N SER A 96 1.66 -0.95 0.37
CA SER A 96 1.91 -0.42 -0.97
C SER A 96 0.61 -0.13 -1.73
N SER A 97 -0.38 -1.00 -1.60
CA SER A 97 -1.70 -0.79 -2.20
C SER A 97 -2.40 0.43 -1.61
N MET A 98 -2.28 0.65 -0.29
CA MET A 98 -2.88 1.82 0.36
C MET A 98 -2.23 3.12 -0.13
N LEU A 99 -0.93 3.13 -0.35
CA LEU A 99 -0.24 4.30 -0.92
C LEU A 99 -0.76 4.64 -2.31
N TYR A 100 -1.05 3.62 -3.12
CA TYR A 100 -1.67 3.82 -4.43
C TYR A 100 -3.07 4.42 -4.30
N LEU A 101 -3.88 3.94 -3.37
CA LEU A 101 -5.21 4.50 -3.12
C LEU A 101 -5.15 5.95 -2.66
N LEU A 102 -4.15 6.32 -1.86
CA LEU A 102 -3.92 7.70 -1.47
C LEU A 102 -3.58 8.58 -2.68
N MET A 103 -2.81 8.05 -3.63
CA MET A 103 -2.51 8.76 -4.89
C MET A 103 -3.77 9.01 -5.71
N ILE A 104 -4.61 7.99 -5.86
CA ILE A 104 -5.90 8.12 -6.58
C ILE A 104 -6.79 9.16 -5.90
N GLY A 105 -6.88 9.12 -4.58
CA GLY A 105 -7.65 10.08 -3.79
C GLY A 105 -7.14 11.51 -3.99
N LYS A 106 -5.83 11.72 -3.99
CA LYS A 106 -5.22 13.02 -4.26
C LYS A 106 -5.54 13.53 -5.65
N ARG A 107 -5.48 12.65 -6.65
CA ARG A 107 -5.83 13.00 -8.02
C ARG A 107 -7.30 13.40 -8.14
N ALA A 108 -8.19 12.67 -7.49
CA ALA A 108 -9.62 12.98 -7.46
C ALA A 108 -9.88 14.36 -6.84
N ASP A 109 -9.18 14.68 -5.74
CA ASP A 109 -9.29 15.98 -5.09
C ASP A 109 -8.81 17.12 -6.00
N ALA A 110 -7.69 16.92 -6.71
CA ALA A 110 -7.16 17.89 -7.65
C ALA A 110 -8.11 18.17 -8.80
N VAL A 111 -8.75 17.13 -9.36
CA VAL A 111 -9.74 17.27 -10.43
C VAL A 111 -10.96 18.03 -9.94
N ARG A 112 -11.47 17.71 -8.74
CA ARG A 112 -12.59 18.43 -8.15
C ARG A 112 -12.26 19.91 -7.88
N GLY A 113 -11.03 20.18 -7.45
CA GLY A 113 -10.56 21.54 -7.26
C GLY A 113 -10.52 22.37 -8.53
N LYS A 114 -10.24 21.75 -9.69
CA LYS A 114 -10.22 22.41 -11.00
C LYS A 114 -11.62 22.70 -11.54
N GLU A 115 -12.61 21.92 -11.11
CA GLU A 115 -14.01 22.10 -11.53
C GLU A 115 -14.71 23.24 -10.78
N ARG A 116 -14.13 23.74 -9.70
CA ARG A 116 -14.63 24.87 -8.93
C ARG A 116 -14.07 26.18 -9.50
#